data_ae7c0d3c214d6e2138064c6124591d3f
#
_entry.id   ae7c0d3c214d6e2138064c6124591d3f
#
_cell.length_a   1.000
_cell.length_b   1.000
_cell.length_c   1.000
_cell.angle_alpha   90.00
_cell.angle_beta   90.00
_cell.angle_gamma   90.00
#
_symmetry.space_group_name_H-M   'P 1'
#
loop_
_entity.id
_entity.type
_entity.pdbx_description
1 polymer ?
#
loop_
_entity_poly.entity_id
_entity_poly.type
_entity_poly.pdbx_seq_one_letter_code
_entity_poly.pdbx_strand_id
1 'polypeptide(L)'
;MLKTLGAQIKEFKKDSFLTPVFMILEVLMETIIPLMMASIIDNGVEAGDIHHIYVMGGCMVIVACISLFAGTMGGKYGARASAGFARNLRKAMYENIQTFSFSNIDKFSTAGLVTRLTTDVTNLQNAYQMLLRMCVRAPISLICAMIMAFFINARLASVYLIAVIVLGMILAIITVRAHHYFMEVFPKYDDLNASVQENVSAIRVVKAYVREDYEKKKFTQASKNIYNMFVKAEGVLAFNSPVMQIVVYSCIIALSWLGAKMIVAGSLTTGELMSLLTYCMNIMMSLMMLSMVFVMLAMSIASAERICEVLNEKSDITNPENPVYEVADGSVTFDHVTFRYNKTSDKPILDDVNLSIRSGETIGVIGGTGSSKSSLVNLISRLYDVSEGAVLVGGKDVRSYDLDTLRDEVSVVLQNNVLFSGTIYENLRWGDKNATDEECRHACRLACADEFIDRFPDGYNTYIEQGGTNVSGGQKQRLCIARALLKKPKILILDDSTSAVDTATDAKIRKAFAEEIPDTTKFIIAQRISSVQNADRIIVLDNGVVNGFGTHEELLASNDIYRDVYESQTSGSGDFDEKGGDQ
;
A
#
# COMPACT_ATOMS: atom_id res chain seq x y z
N MET A 1 17.25 -1.84 3.62
CA MET A 1 16.52 -2.06 2.36
C MET A 1 16.92 -3.37 1.67
N LEU A 2 18.13 -3.51 1.09
CA LEU A 2 18.53 -4.73 0.34
C LEU A 2 18.47 -6.03 1.15
N LYS A 3 18.86 -5.99 2.43
CA LYS A 3 18.78 -7.16 3.32
C LYS A 3 17.32 -7.59 3.59
N THR A 4 16.43 -6.64 3.82
CA THR A 4 14.99 -6.88 4.05
C THR A 4 14.33 -7.48 2.81
N LEU A 5 14.57 -6.88 1.63
CA LEU A 5 14.03 -7.36 0.36
C LEU A 5 14.64 -8.71 -0.03
N GLY A 6 15.97 -8.88 0.10
CA GLY A 6 16.65 -10.14 -0.21
C GLY A 6 16.17 -11.32 0.64
N ALA A 7 15.75 -11.06 1.89
CA ALA A 7 15.16 -12.08 2.75
C ALA A 7 13.85 -12.65 2.19
N GLN A 8 13.14 -11.92 1.31
CA GLN A 8 11.87 -12.37 0.72
C GLN A 8 12.03 -13.25 -0.53
N ILE A 9 13.25 -13.49 -0.99
CA ILE A 9 13.52 -14.44 -2.08
C ILE A 9 13.18 -15.88 -1.67
N LYS A 10 13.41 -16.23 -0.39
CA LYS A 10 13.04 -17.52 0.27
C LYS A 10 13.31 -18.74 -0.63
N GLU A 11 12.26 -19.47 -1.01
CA GLU A 11 12.31 -20.70 -1.83
C GLU A 11 12.76 -20.48 -3.29
N PHE A 12 12.74 -19.23 -3.79
CA PHE A 12 13.10 -18.91 -5.17
C PHE A 12 14.60 -18.61 -5.38
N LYS A 13 15.45 -18.87 -4.37
CA LYS A 13 16.92 -18.69 -4.47
C LYS A 13 17.53 -19.48 -5.65
N LYS A 14 17.05 -20.71 -5.87
CA LYS A 14 17.51 -21.56 -6.97
C LYS A 14 17.17 -20.96 -8.33
N ASP A 15 15.92 -20.51 -8.51
CA ASP A 15 15.47 -19.88 -9.76
C ASP A 15 16.22 -18.56 -10.00
N SER A 16 16.45 -17.79 -8.95
CA SER A 16 17.23 -16.54 -8.99
C SER A 16 18.70 -16.73 -9.35
N PHE A 17 19.28 -17.87 -8.98
CA PHE A 17 20.66 -18.22 -9.35
C PHE A 17 20.76 -18.80 -10.76
N LEU A 18 19.81 -19.64 -11.17
CA LEU A 18 19.81 -20.26 -12.49
C LEU A 18 19.57 -19.24 -13.62
N THR A 19 18.82 -18.19 -13.38
CA THR A 19 18.55 -17.16 -14.39
C THR A 19 19.84 -16.51 -14.92
N PRO A 20 20.73 -15.93 -14.08
CA PRO A 20 22.02 -15.43 -14.53
C PRO A 20 22.87 -16.48 -15.25
N VAL A 21 22.90 -17.72 -14.78
CA VAL A 21 23.69 -18.79 -15.40
C VAL A 21 23.23 -19.05 -16.83
N PHE A 22 21.93 -19.16 -17.08
CA PHE A 22 21.41 -19.32 -18.42
C PHE A 22 21.60 -18.10 -19.30
N MET A 23 21.51 -16.88 -18.74
CA MET A 23 21.82 -15.64 -19.46
C MET A 23 23.28 -15.57 -19.90
N ILE A 24 24.22 -16.01 -19.05
CA ILE A 24 25.65 -16.10 -19.39
C ILE A 24 25.86 -17.11 -20.52
N LEU A 25 25.25 -18.30 -20.41
CA LEU A 25 25.35 -19.33 -21.45
C LEU A 25 24.81 -18.85 -22.81
N GLU A 26 23.65 -18.18 -22.80
CA GLU A 26 23.06 -17.57 -23.98
C GLU A 26 24.03 -16.59 -24.65
N VAL A 27 24.61 -15.65 -23.88
CA VAL A 27 25.56 -14.65 -24.39
C VAL A 27 26.82 -15.30 -24.95
N LEU A 28 27.36 -16.32 -24.27
CA LEU A 28 28.55 -17.03 -24.77
C LEU A 28 28.27 -17.72 -26.13
N MET A 29 27.11 -18.34 -26.28
CA MET A 29 26.71 -18.96 -27.56
C MET A 29 26.52 -17.91 -28.65
N GLU A 30 25.82 -16.80 -28.35
CA GLU A 30 25.63 -15.70 -29.30
C GLU A 30 26.98 -15.07 -29.74
N THR A 31 27.96 -15.00 -28.84
CA THR A 31 29.28 -14.39 -29.13
C THR A 31 30.14 -15.26 -30.07
N ILE A 32 29.90 -16.57 -30.12
CA ILE A 32 30.64 -17.50 -31.00
C ILE A 32 30.14 -17.41 -32.45
N ILE A 33 28.85 -17.10 -32.69
CA ILE A 33 28.24 -17.10 -34.01
C ILE A 33 28.98 -16.22 -35.04
N PRO A 34 29.39 -14.95 -34.76
CA PRO A 34 30.13 -14.14 -35.70
C PRO A 34 31.48 -14.75 -36.12
N LEU A 35 32.19 -15.44 -35.21
CA LEU A 35 33.45 -16.15 -35.56
C LEU A 35 33.21 -17.34 -36.51
N MET A 36 32.17 -18.09 -36.29
CA MET A 36 31.79 -19.19 -37.18
C MET A 36 31.39 -18.66 -38.55
N MET A 37 30.75 -17.48 -38.61
CA MET A 37 30.43 -16.80 -39.86
C MET A 37 31.70 -16.35 -40.59
N ALA A 38 32.70 -15.81 -39.85
CA ALA A 38 34.00 -15.50 -40.43
C ALA A 38 34.66 -16.72 -41.09
N SER A 39 34.64 -17.87 -40.35
CA SER A 39 35.20 -19.12 -40.88
C SER A 39 34.48 -19.63 -42.13
N ILE A 40 33.16 -19.44 -42.24
CA ILE A 40 32.39 -19.77 -43.45
C ILE A 40 32.84 -18.87 -44.62
N ILE A 41 33.06 -17.60 -44.39
CA ILE A 41 33.47 -16.67 -45.45
C ILE A 41 34.91 -16.99 -45.90
N ASP A 42 35.86 -17.04 -44.97
CA ASP A 42 37.27 -17.17 -45.29
C ASP A 42 37.65 -18.57 -45.80
N ASN A 43 37.23 -19.64 -45.11
CA ASN A 43 37.62 -21.02 -45.43
C ASN A 43 36.60 -21.76 -46.32
N GLY A 44 35.37 -21.22 -46.43
CA GLY A 44 34.33 -21.81 -47.26
C GLY A 44 34.17 -21.06 -48.57
N VAL A 45 33.79 -19.78 -48.53
CA VAL A 45 33.44 -19.00 -49.74
C VAL A 45 34.69 -18.62 -50.51
N GLU A 46 35.68 -18.00 -49.83
CA GLU A 46 36.94 -17.55 -50.50
C GLU A 46 37.78 -18.75 -50.94
N ALA A 47 37.86 -19.82 -50.17
CA ALA A 47 38.58 -21.04 -50.51
C ALA A 47 37.81 -21.96 -51.47
N GLY A 48 36.52 -21.73 -51.74
CA GLY A 48 35.69 -22.56 -52.59
C GLY A 48 35.32 -23.93 -52.01
N ASP A 49 35.43 -24.10 -50.68
CA ASP A 49 35.14 -25.38 -49.98
C ASP A 49 33.69 -25.40 -49.50
N ILE A 50 32.82 -26.01 -50.34
CA ILE A 50 31.39 -26.19 -50.04
C ILE A 50 31.19 -27.15 -48.82
N HIS A 51 32.08 -28.13 -48.60
CA HIS A 51 31.97 -29.04 -47.47
C HIS A 51 32.13 -28.30 -46.14
N HIS A 52 33.11 -27.40 -46.06
CA HIS A 52 33.35 -26.54 -44.90
C HIS A 52 32.10 -25.68 -44.58
N ILE A 53 31.43 -25.13 -45.61
CA ILE A 53 30.22 -24.32 -45.46
C ILE A 53 29.09 -25.17 -44.79
N TYR A 54 28.87 -26.40 -45.28
CA TYR A 54 27.84 -27.28 -44.68
C TYR A 54 28.14 -27.66 -43.24
N VAL A 55 29.40 -28.01 -42.94
CA VAL A 55 29.80 -28.37 -41.58
C VAL A 55 29.66 -27.23 -40.61
N MET A 56 30.19 -26.06 -40.97
CA MET A 56 30.12 -24.87 -40.10
C MET A 56 28.70 -24.30 -39.98
N GLY A 57 27.92 -24.37 -41.09
CA GLY A 57 26.50 -24.01 -41.06
C GLY A 57 25.70 -24.92 -40.11
N GLY A 58 25.96 -26.23 -40.16
CA GLY A 58 25.37 -27.18 -39.21
C GLY A 58 25.73 -26.92 -37.76
N CYS A 59 27.02 -26.59 -37.49
CA CYS A 59 27.48 -26.20 -36.17
C CYS A 59 26.82 -24.90 -35.70
N MET A 60 26.65 -23.89 -36.57
CA MET A 60 25.93 -22.63 -36.24
C MET A 60 24.49 -22.91 -35.82
N VAL A 61 23.78 -23.81 -36.52
CA VAL A 61 22.41 -24.19 -36.13
C VAL A 61 22.37 -24.81 -34.75
N ILE A 62 23.35 -25.70 -34.43
CA ILE A 62 23.44 -26.31 -33.09
C ILE A 62 23.67 -25.22 -32.02
N VAL A 63 24.62 -24.32 -32.24
CA VAL A 63 24.91 -23.22 -31.31
C VAL A 63 23.69 -22.32 -31.13
N ALA A 64 22.97 -22.00 -32.22
CA ALA A 64 21.74 -21.20 -32.14
C ALA A 64 20.63 -21.96 -31.36
N CYS A 65 20.50 -23.27 -31.52
CA CYS A 65 19.55 -24.08 -30.73
C CYS A 65 19.91 -24.07 -29.22
N ILE A 66 21.22 -24.17 -28.89
CA ILE A 66 21.67 -24.08 -27.49
C ILE A 66 21.38 -22.70 -26.92
N SER A 67 21.65 -21.62 -27.69
CA SER A 67 21.33 -20.24 -27.28
C SER A 67 19.83 -20.06 -27.06
N LEU A 68 18.99 -20.55 -27.97
CA LEU A 68 17.53 -20.51 -27.82
C LEU A 68 17.06 -21.25 -26.56
N PHE A 69 17.61 -22.44 -26.31
CA PHE A 69 17.30 -23.21 -25.09
C PHE A 69 17.71 -22.41 -23.83
N ALA A 70 18.93 -21.86 -23.82
CA ALA A 70 19.44 -21.07 -22.69
C ALA A 70 18.57 -19.84 -22.45
N GLY A 71 18.23 -19.07 -23.48
CA GLY A 71 17.37 -17.90 -23.40
C GLY A 71 15.96 -18.22 -22.89
N THR A 72 15.39 -19.33 -23.37
CA THR A 72 14.07 -19.82 -22.93
C THR A 72 14.09 -20.22 -21.45
N MET A 73 15.12 -20.97 -21.01
CA MET A 73 15.27 -21.36 -19.61
C MET A 73 15.54 -20.17 -18.70
N GLY A 74 16.41 -19.25 -19.12
CA GLY A 74 16.63 -17.99 -18.41
C GLY A 74 15.36 -17.14 -18.26
N GLY A 75 14.53 -17.09 -19.32
CA GLY A 75 13.21 -16.46 -19.28
C GLY A 75 12.27 -17.11 -18.28
N LYS A 76 12.17 -18.44 -18.33
CA LYS A 76 11.30 -19.24 -17.44
C LYS A 76 11.69 -19.10 -15.97
N TYR A 77 12.97 -19.29 -15.64
CA TYR A 77 13.45 -19.16 -14.26
C TYR A 77 13.36 -17.71 -13.75
N GLY A 78 13.68 -16.74 -14.60
CA GLY A 78 13.55 -15.31 -14.27
C GLY A 78 12.12 -14.89 -13.96
N ALA A 79 11.15 -15.35 -14.76
CA ALA A 79 9.73 -15.10 -14.51
C ALA A 79 9.25 -15.77 -13.20
N ARG A 80 9.65 -17.03 -12.94
CA ARG A 80 9.32 -17.73 -11.68
C ARG A 80 9.93 -17.02 -10.47
N ALA A 81 11.21 -16.64 -10.56
CA ALA A 81 11.89 -15.94 -9.48
C ALA A 81 11.25 -14.60 -9.15
N SER A 82 10.95 -13.78 -10.17
CA SER A 82 10.36 -12.45 -9.97
C SER A 82 8.91 -12.50 -9.48
N ALA A 83 8.08 -13.37 -10.07
CA ALA A 83 6.70 -13.57 -9.62
C ALA A 83 6.63 -14.15 -8.19
N GLY A 84 7.52 -15.13 -7.90
CA GLY A 84 7.64 -15.71 -6.56
C GLY A 84 8.11 -14.70 -5.51
N PHE A 85 9.09 -13.89 -5.84
CA PHE A 85 9.53 -12.78 -4.99
C PHE A 85 8.39 -11.80 -4.69
N ALA A 86 7.63 -11.38 -5.71
CA ALA A 86 6.48 -10.48 -5.55
C ALA A 86 5.36 -11.12 -4.69
N ARG A 87 5.10 -12.43 -4.86
CA ARG A 87 4.17 -13.18 -4.01
C ARG A 87 4.59 -13.13 -2.54
N ASN A 88 5.87 -13.39 -2.26
CA ASN A 88 6.38 -13.39 -0.90
C ASN A 88 6.37 -11.99 -0.27
N LEU A 89 6.66 -10.95 -1.06
CA LEU A 89 6.53 -9.55 -0.61
C LEU A 89 5.09 -9.22 -0.22
N ARG A 90 4.11 -9.51 -1.10
CA ARG A 90 2.69 -9.26 -0.81
C ARG A 90 2.25 -9.99 0.45
N LYS A 91 2.64 -11.27 0.59
CA LYS A 91 2.33 -12.08 1.76
C LYS A 91 2.92 -11.46 3.03
N ALA A 92 4.21 -11.17 3.03
CA ALA A 92 4.90 -10.62 4.21
C ALA A 92 4.36 -9.24 4.60
N MET A 93 4.07 -8.37 3.62
CA MET A 93 3.46 -7.06 3.89
C MET A 93 2.05 -7.22 4.46
N TYR A 94 1.22 -8.09 3.86
CA TYR A 94 -0.15 -8.31 4.33
C TYR A 94 -0.18 -8.88 5.74
N GLU A 95 0.66 -9.88 6.03
CA GLU A 95 0.82 -10.45 7.38
C GLU A 95 1.24 -9.37 8.39
N ASN A 96 2.19 -8.50 8.01
CA ASN A 96 2.62 -7.41 8.90
C ASN A 96 1.52 -6.37 9.13
N ILE A 97 0.77 -5.98 8.08
CA ILE A 97 -0.35 -5.04 8.18
C ILE A 97 -1.44 -5.57 9.14
N GLN A 98 -1.67 -6.89 9.20
CA GLN A 98 -2.64 -7.48 10.15
C GLN A 98 -2.20 -7.34 11.62
N THR A 99 -0.91 -7.08 11.88
CA THR A 99 -0.41 -6.84 13.24
C THR A 99 -0.43 -5.37 13.65
N PHE A 100 -0.76 -4.45 12.75
CA PHE A 100 -0.71 -3.02 12.99
C PHE A 100 -1.77 -2.59 14.01
N SER A 101 -1.37 -1.66 14.87
CA SER A 101 -2.29 -0.90 15.70
C SER A 101 -3.00 0.20 14.88
N PHE A 102 -3.98 0.84 15.46
CA PHE A 102 -4.67 1.97 14.82
C PHE A 102 -3.71 3.12 14.52
N SER A 103 -2.75 3.42 15.38
CA SER A 103 -1.74 4.45 15.16
C SER A 103 -0.86 4.16 13.94
N ASN A 104 -0.48 2.88 13.69
CA ASN A 104 0.23 2.50 12.48
C ASN A 104 -0.64 2.68 11.22
N ILE A 105 -1.94 2.31 11.29
CA ILE A 105 -2.87 2.47 10.15
C ILE A 105 -3.07 3.94 9.83
N ASP A 106 -3.21 4.79 10.82
CA ASP A 106 -3.34 6.25 10.65
C ASP A 106 -2.12 6.85 9.96
N LYS A 107 -0.91 6.35 10.29
CA LYS A 107 0.36 6.76 9.67
C LYS A 107 0.39 6.48 8.16
N PHE A 108 -0.10 5.32 7.71
CA PHE A 108 0.08 4.85 6.34
C PHE A 108 -1.05 5.21 5.37
N SER A 109 -2.21 5.54 5.80
CA SER A 109 -3.48 5.61 5.04
C SER A 109 -3.83 4.29 4.31
N THR A 110 -5.11 3.97 4.20
CA THR A 110 -5.57 2.75 3.52
C THR A 110 -5.22 2.74 2.03
N ALA A 111 -5.41 3.88 1.35
CA ALA A 111 -5.08 4.01 -0.08
C ALA A 111 -3.58 3.81 -0.34
N GLY A 112 -2.72 4.34 0.56
CA GLY A 112 -1.27 4.17 0.51
C GLY A 112 -0.85 2.71 0.66
N LEU A 113 -1.45 1.96 1.58
CA LEU A 113 -1.19 0.53 1.78
C LEU A 113 -1.62 -0.31 0.55
N VAL A 114 -2.78 0.00 -0.04
CA VAL A 114 -3.24 -0.67 -1.27
C VAL A 114 -2.26 -0.44 -2.42
N THR A 115 -1.79 0.81 -2.63
CA THR A 115 -0.81 1.14 -3.67
C THR A 115 0.50 0.38 -3.48
N ARG A 116 0.97 0.24 -2.23
CA ARG A 116 2.19 -0.51 -1.90
C ARG A 116 2.05 -2.01 -2.19
N LEU A 117 0.90 -2.61 -1.86
CA LEU A 117 0.61 -4.03 -2.11
C LEU A 117 0.41 -4.36 -3.60
N THR A 118 0.03 -3.38 -4.43
CA THR A 118 -0.27 -3.58 -5.86
C THR A 118 0.82 -3.00 -6.75
N THR A 119 0.83 -1.70 -6.93
CA THR A 119 1.70 -1.00 -7.90
C THR A 119 3.17 -1.09 -7.51
N ASP A 120 3.53 -0.79 -6.25
CA ASP A 120 4.92 -0.79 -5.82
C ASP A 120 5.53 -2.20 -5.87
N VAL A 121 4.79 -3.22 -5.46
CA VAL A 121 5.27 -4.62 -5.58
C VAL A 121 5.43 -5.02 -7.05
N THR A 122 4.56 -4.56 -7.96
CA THR A 122 4.69 -4.84 -9.38
C THR A 122 5.91 -4.14 -9.99
N ASN A 123 6.18 -2.89 -9.61
CA ASN A 123 7.38 -2.18 -10.02
C ASN A 123 8.65 -2.90 -9.55
N LEU A 124 8.65 -3.34 -8.30
CA LEU A 124 9.79 -4.06 -7.74
C LEU A 124 9.96 -5.46 -8.36
N GLN A 125 8.87 -6.14 -8.70
CA GLN A 125 8.90 -7.40 -9.47
C GLN A 125 9.59 -7.23 -10.81
N ASN A 126 9.22 -6.19 -11.56
CA ASN A 126 9.80 -5.89 -12.87
C ASN A 126 11.29 -5.53 -12.74
N ALA A 127 11.63 -4.70 -11.76
CA ALA A 127 13.02 -4.34 -11.46
C ALA A 127 13.86 -5.59 -11.11
N TYR A 128 13.32 -6.49 -10.29
CA TYR A 128 14.00 -7.74 -9.93
C TYR A 128 14.20 -8.66 -11.13
N GLN A 129 13.22 -8.78 -12.01
CA GLN A 129 13.35 -9.53 -13.25
C GLN A 129 14.42 -8.94 -14.17
N MET A 130 14.46 -7.61 -14.31
CA MET A 130 15.50 -6.93 -15.08
C MET A 130 16.89 -7.14 -14.47
N LEU A 131 17.00 -7.06 -13.16
CA LEU A 131 18.26 -7.30 -12.45
C LEU A 131 18.80 -8.69 -12.72
N LEU A 132 17.96 -9.72 -12.68
CA LEU A 132 18.37 -11.10 -12.93
C LEU A 132 18.76 -11.38 -14.39
N ARG A 133 18.13 -10.69 -15.35
CA ARG A 133 18.32 -10.93 -16.79
C ARG A 133 19.21 -9.88 -17.44
N MET A 134 18.77 -8.64 -17.47
CA MET A 134 19.41 -7.58 -18.26
C MET A 134 20.70 -7.04 -17.62
N CYS A 135 20.73 -6.90 -16.27
CA CYS A 135 21.94 -6.50 -15.56
C CYS A 135 23.07 -7.52 -15.64
N VAL A 136 22.76 -8.78 -15.96
CA VAL A 136 23.76 -9.82 -16.18
C VAL A 136 24.11 -9.90 -17.67
N ARG A 137 23.10 -9.94 -18.54
CA ARG A 137 23.31 -10.08 -20.00
C ARG A 137 24.13 -8.93 -20.59
N ALA A 138 23.76 -7.66 -20.29
CA ALA A 138 24.37 -6.51 -20.95
C ALA A 138 25.88 -6.37 -20.65
N PRO A 139 26.36 -6.41 -19.39
CA PRO A 139 27.81 -6.34 -19.11
C PRO A 139 28.57 -7.52 -19.70
N ILE A 140 28.02 -8.73 -19.61
CA ILE A 140 28.71 -9.93 -20.10
C ILE A 140 28.80 -9.92 -21.62
N SER A 141 27.71 -9.55 -22.32
CA SER A 141 27.73 -9.39 -23.78
C SER A 141 28.77 -8.36 -24.23
N LEU A 142 28.84 -7.19 -23.53
CA LEU A 142 29.82 -6.16 -23.80
C LEU A 142 31.25 -6.70 -23.60
N ILE A 143 31.53 -7.36 -22.48
CA ILE A 143 32.84 -7.90 -22.14
C ILE A 143 33.24 -8.99 -23.14
N CYS A 144 32.36 -9.97 -23.41
CA CYS A 144 32.65 -11.06 -24.34
C CYS A 144 32.88 -10.55 -25.75
N ALA A 145 32.02 -9.67 -26.27
CA ALA A 145 32.21 -9.07 -27.59
C ALA A 145 33.53 -8.26 -27.68
N MET A 146 33.90 -7.53 -26.63
CA MET A 146 35.16 -6.79 -26.57
C MET A 146 36.36 -7.74 -26.55
N ILE A 147 36.33 -8.80 -25.73
CA ILE A 147 37.41 -9.81 -25.69
C ILE A 147 37.58 -10.46 -27.08
N MET A 148 36.47 -10.86 -27.71
CA MET A 148 36.55 -11.48 -29.04
C MET A 148 37.08 -10.52 -30.10
N ALA A 149 36.70 -9.24 -30.06
CA ALA A 149 37.23 -8.24 -30.94
C ALA A 149 38.77 -8.06 -30.77
N PHE A 150 39.25 -8.09 -29.52
CA PHE A 150 40.71 -8.03 -29.25
C PHE A 150 41.44 -9.29 -29.71
N PHE A 151 40.82 -10.47 -29.64
CA PHE A 151 41.41 -11.70 -30.17
C PHE A 151 41.57 -11.68 -31.70
N ILE A 152 40.63 -11.06 -32.43
CA ILE A 152 40.70 -10.92 -33.88
C ILE A 152 41.75 -9.90 -34.26
N ASN A 153 41.63 -8.67 -33.78
CA ASN A 153 42.59 -7.61 -34.10
C ASN A 153 42.60 -6.51 -33.03
N ALA A 154 43.67 -6.44 -32.24
CA ALA A 154 43.82 -5.48 -31.14
C ALA A 154 43.81 -3.99 -31.60
N ARG A 155 44.31 -3.70 -32.80
CA ARG A 155 44.35 -2.33 -33.34
C ARG A 155 42.92 -1.84 -33.69
N LEU A 156 42.11 -2.67 -34.32
CA LEU A 156 40.71 -2.35 -34.65
C LEU A 156 39.82 -2.38 -33.41
N ALA A 157 40.07 -3.30 -32.46
CA ALA A 157 39.34 -3.35 -31.18
C ALA A 157 39.56 -2.12 -30.31
N SER A 158 40.75 -1.44 -30.43
CA SER A 158 40.98 -0.18 -29.71
C SER A 158 40.01 0.95 -30.10
N VAL A 159 39.51 0.94 -31.35
CA VAL A 159 38.47 1.88 -31.82
C VAL A 159 37.17 1.71 -30.98
N TYR A 160 36.77 0.47 -30.72
CA TYR A 160 35.58 0.19 -29.87
C TYR A 160 35.80 0.62 -28.42
N LEU A 161 36.97 0.35 -27.87
CA LEU A 161 37.27 0.70 -26.49
C LEU A 161 37.18 2.23 -26.28
N ILE A 162 37.69 3.03 -27.21
CA ILE A 162 37.56 4.49 -27.18
C ILE A 162 36.08 4.88 -27.33
N ALA A 163 35.38 4.29 -28.29
CA ALA A 163 33.97 4.60 -28.52
C ALA A 163 33.08 4.25 -27.29
N VAL A 164 33.32 3.11 -26.63
CA VAL A 164 32.58 2.70 -25.41
C VAL A 164 32.84 3.68 -24.27
N ILE A 165 34.09 4.13 -24.07
CA ILE A 165 34.42 5.11 -23.02
C ILE A 165 33.75 6.45 -23.31
N VAL A 166 33.86 6.96 -24.55
CA VAL A 166 33.28 8.26 -24.95
C VAL A 166 31.75 8.19 -24.85
N LEU A 167 31.14 7.15 -25.41
CA LEU A 167 29.71 6.97 -25.38
C LEU A 167 29.21 6.78 -23.94
N GLY A 168 29.92 5.97 -23.13
CA GLY A 168 29.59 5.76 -21.72
C GLY A 168 29.61 7.07 -20.91
N MET A 169 30.59 7.94 -21.14
CA MET A 169 30.61 9.27 -20.50
C MET A 169 29.43 10.15 -20.94
N ILE A 170 29.13 10.18 -22.24
CA ILE A 170 28.00 10.98 -22.75
C ILE A 170 26.67 10.46 -22.20
N LEU A 171 26.45 9.13 -22.21
CA LEU A 171 25.24 8.52 -21.66
C LEU A 171 25.13 8.79 -20.15
N ALA A 172 26.19 8.74 -19.40
CA ALA A 172 26.20 9.08 -17.97
C ALA A 172 25.78 10.54 -17.75
N ILE A 173 26.32 11.49 -18.54
CA ILE A 173 25.91 12.90 -18.45
C ILE A 173 24.45 13.09 -18.78
N ILE A 174 23.92 12.46 -19.84
CA ILE A 174 22.52 12.52 -20.24
C ILE A 174 21.64 11.96 -19.12
N THR A 175 22.01 10.80 -18.57
CA THR A 175 21.24 10.15 -17.50
C THR A 175 21.18 11.00 -16.23
N VAL A 176 22.29 11.56 -15.78
CA VAL A 176 22.34 12.43 -14.59
C VAL A 176 21.49 13.68 -14.79
N ARG A 177 21.58 14.31 -15.96
CA ARG A 177 20.75 15.50 -16.28
C ARG A 177 19.27 15.16 -16.39
N ALA A 178 18.92 14.08 -17.05
CA ALA A 178 17.54 13.63 -17.16
C ALA A 178 16.96 13.31 -15.78
N HIS A 179 17.72 12.62 -14.92
CA HIS A 179 17.30 12.31 -13.55
C HIS A 179 16.90 13.56 -12.76
N HIS A 180 17.68 14.64 -12.85
CA HIS A 180 17.37 15.91 -12.19
C HIS A 180 15.99 16.46 -12.61
N TYR A 181 15.69 16.48 -13.92
CA TYR A 181 14.40 16.93 -14.41
C TYR A 181 13.26 15.99 -14.01
N PHE A 182 13.45 14.67 -14.01
CA PHE A 182 12.43 13.73 -13.56
C PHE A 182 12.10 13.90 -12.08
N MET A 183 13.08 14.18 -11.23
CA MET A 183 12.83 14.46 -9.81
C MET A 183 11.96 15.72 -9.59
N GLU A 184 12.01 16.69 -10.50
CA GLU A 184 11.14 17.88 -10.48
C GLU A 184 9.73 17.60 -11.03
N VAL A 185 9.57 16.57 -11.88
CA VAL A 185 8.28 16.16 -12.46
C VAL A 185 7.39 15.50 -11.40
N PHE A 186 7.93 14.64 -10.53
CA PHE A 186 7.15 13.86 -9.57
C PHE A 186 6.26 14.72 -8.65
N PRO A 187 6.75 15.78 -8.01
CA PRO A 187 5.90 16.66 -7.19
C PRO A 187 4.75 17.30 -7.99
N LYS A 188 5.00 17.65 -9.27
CA LYS A 188 3.95 18.20 -10.14
C LYS A 188 2.91 17.16 -10.55
N TYR A 189 3.32 15.90 -10.63
CA TYR A 189 2.41 14.78 -10.84
C TYR A 189 1.52 14.56 -9.61
N ASP A 190 2.09 14.66 -8.42
CA ASP A 190 1.36 14.56 -7.16
C ASP A 190 0.35 15.71 -7.01
N ASP A 191 0.72 16.95 -7.35
CA ASP A 191 -0.17 18.12 -7.40
C ASP A 191 -1.37 17.87 -8.35
N LEU A 192 -1.11 17.31 -9.53
CA LEU A 192 -2.17 16.99 -10.49
C LEU A 192 -3.09 15.89 -9.94
N ASN A 193 -2.52 14.80 -9.41
CA ASN A 193 -3.29 13.68 -8.86
C ASN A 193 -4.17 14.14 -7.69
N ALA A 194 -3.63 14.96 -6.78
CA ALA A 194 -4.39 15.55 -5.68
C ALA A 194 -5.57 16.39 -6.19
N SER A 195 -5.32 17.24 -7.22
CA SER A 195 -6.37 18.07 -7.83
C SER A 195 -7.46 17.22 -8.50
N VAL A 196 -7.08 16.14 -9.20
CA VAL A 196 -8.05 15.21 -9.83
C VAL A 196 -8.85 14.48 -8.76
N GLN A 197 -8.19 13.96 -7.73
CA GLN A 197 -8.84 13.22 -6.65
C GLN A 197 -9.84 14.12 -5.89
N GLU A 198 -9.44 15.36 -5.58
CA GLU A 198 -10.31 16.37 -4.96
C GLU A 198 -11.56 16.62 -5.82
N ASN A 199 -11.36 16.88 -7.12
CA ASN A 199 -12.45 17.18 -8.06
C ASN A 199 -13.41 15.99 -8.22
N VAL A 200 -12.89 14.78 -8.43
CA VAL A 200 -13.71 13.56 -8.61
C VAL A 200 -14.47 13.23 -7.34
N SER A 201 -13.85 13.35 -6.17
CA SER A 201 -14.52 13.14 -4.88
C SER A 201 -15.62 14.16 -4.62
N ALA A 202 -15.38 15.40 -4.99
CA ALA A 202 -16.31 16.52 -4.81
C ALA A 202 -17.14 16.85 -6.08
N ILE A 203 -17.25 15.95 -7.05
CA ILE A 203 -17.86 16.25 -8.36
C ILE A 203 -19.31 16.76 -8.24
N ARG A 204 -20.07 16.27 -7.25
CA ARG A 204 -21.43 16.75 -6.96
C ARG A 204 -21.45 18.21 -6.53
N VAL A 205 -20.45 18.62 -5.75
CA VAL A 205 -20.29 20.03 -5.31
C VAL A 205 -19.93 20.90 -6.51
N VAL A 206 -18.96 20.48 -7.34
CA VAL A 206 -18.58 21.18 -8.56
C VAL A 206 -19.79 21.41 -9.46
N LYS A 207 -20.64 20.38 -9.62
CA LYS A 207 -21.89 20.45 -10.40
C LYS A 207 -22.93 21.36 -9.74
N ALA A 208 -23.14 21.25 -8.43
CA ALA A 208 -24.12 22.04 -7.70
C ALA A 208 -23.82 23.55 -7.74
N TYR A 209 -22.52 23.91 -7.74
CA TYR A 209 -22.07 25.31 -7.76
C TYR A 209 -21.69 25.81 -9.15
N VAL A 210 -21.88 25.00 -10.22
CA VAL A 210 -21.59 25.35 -11.63
C VAL A 210 -20.14 25.84 -11.79
N ARG A 211 -19.17 25.09 -11.22
CA ARG A 211 -17.74 25.45 -11.22
C ARG A 211 -16.87 24.64 -12.17
N GLU A 212 -17.47 23.94 -13.15
CA GLU A 212 -16.76 23.11 -14.11
C GLU A 212 -15.67 23.85 -14.88
N ASP A 213 -15.93 25.08 -15.30
CA ASP A 213 -14.94 25.85 -16.07
C ASP A 213 -13.76 26.32 -15.24
N TYR A 214 -13.99 26.59 -13.95
CA TYR A 214 -12.89 26.87 -13.02
C TYR A 214 -12.00 25.65 -12.84
N GLU A 215 -12.61 24.48 -12.59
CA GLU A 215 -11.88 23.21 -12.41
C GLU A 215 -11.15 22.79 -13.69
N LYS A 216 -11.74 22.96 -14.87
CA LYS A 216 -11.06 22.74 -16.16
C LYS A 216 -9.82 23.63 -16.30
N LYS A 217 -9.89 24.92 -15.92
CA LYS A 217 -8.72 25.80 -15.97
C LYS A 217 -7.64 25.39 -15.00
N LYS A 218 -8.01 25.01 -13.75
CA LYS A 218 -7.08 24.51 -12.72
C LYS A 218 -6.35 23.26 -13.22
N PHE A 219 -7.11 22.27 -13.75
CA PHE A 219 -6.56 21.05 -14.34
C PHE A 219 -5.64 21.33 -15.55
N THR A 220 -6.10 22.20 -16.47
CA THR A 220 -5.31 22.55 -17.67
C THR A 220 -3.97 23.19 -17.28
N GLN A 221 -3.96 24.04 -16.27
CA GLN A 221 -2.72 24.67 -15.80
C GLN A 221 -1.77 23.64 -15.15
N ALA A 222 -2.29 22.76 -14.31
CA ALA A 222 -1.49 21.68 -13.72
C ALA A 222 -0.93 20.73 -14.78
N SER A 223 -1.77 20.32 -15.73
CA SER A 223 -1.37 19.48 -16.87
C SER A 223 -0.30 20.15 -17.75
N LYS A 224 -0.44 21.46 -18.01
CA LYS A 224 0.55 22.24 -18.77
C LYS A 224 1.89 22.33 -18.06
N ASN A 225 1.88 22.46 -16.73
CA ASN A 225 3.11 22.47 -15.95
C ASN A 225 3.86 21.13 -16.07
N ILE A 226 3.14 20.00 -15.96
CA ILE A 226 3.71 18.66 -16.18
C ILE A 226 4.22 18.53 -17.60
N TYR A 227 3.43 18.90 -18.61
CA TYR A 227 3.82 18.86 -20.01
C TYR A 227 5.15 19.58 -20.24
N ASN A 228 5.28 20.82 -19.76
CA ASN A 228 6.52 21.60 -19.93
C ASN A 228 7.75 20.94 -19.28
N MET A 229 7.56 20.30 -18.12
CA MET A 229 8.66 19.59 -17.44
C MET A 229 9.00 18.28 -18.15
N PHE A 230 8.00 17.52 -18.62
CA PHE A 230 8.25 16.31 -19.41
C PHE A 230 8.97 16.63 -20.72
N VAL A 231 8.56 17.68 -21.44
CA VAL A 231 9.23 18.11 -22.68
C VAL A 231 10.71 18.42 -22.41
N LYS A 232 11.06 19.02 -21.27
CA LYS A 232 12.46 19.27 -20.89
C LYS A 232 13.20 17.96 -20.59
N ALA A 233 12.61 17.07 -19.79
CA ALA A 233 13.20 15.79 -19.42
C ALA A 233 13.41 14.89 -20.64
N GLU A 234 12.37 14.71 -21.45
CA GLU A 234 12.39 13.92 -22.69
C GLU A 234 13.29 14.57 -23.75
N GLY A 235 13.35 15.90 -23.81
CA GLY A 235 14.26 16.62 -24.69
C GLY A 235 15.73 16.29 -24.42
N VAL A 236 16.10 16.09 -23.15
CA VAL A 236 17.46 15.61 -22.79
C VAL A 236 17.66 14.15 -23.21
N LEU A 237 16.66 13.28 -22.95
CA LEU A 237 16.73 11.87 -23.35
C LEU A 237 16.70 11.68 -24.87
N ALA A 238 16.04 12.56 -25.61
CA ALA A 238 15.97 12.49 -27.06
C ALA A 238 17.37 12.54 -27.73
N PHE A 239 18.37 13.12 -27.09
CA PHE A 239 19.76 13.09 -27.58
C PHE A 239 20.41 11.71 -27.50
N ASN A 240 19.88 10.80 -26.71
CA ASN A 240 20.46 9.47 -26.53
C ASN A 240 20.58 8.69 -27.86
N SER A 241 19.49 8.62 -28.63
CA SER A 241 19.46 7.88 -29.91
C SER A 241 20.37 8.51 -30.99
N PRO A 242 20.32 9.83 -31.30
CA PRO A 242 21.23 10.45 -32.27
C PRO A 242 22.71 10.32 -31.92
N VAL A 243 23.08 10.55 -30.64
CA VAL A 243 24.46 10.40 -30.19
C VAL A 243 24.94 8.98 -30.41
N MET A 244 24.12 7.99 -30.01
CA MET A 244 24.45 6.60 -30.23
C MET A 244 24.62 6.26 -31.71
N GLN A 245 23.74 6.72 -32.58
CA GLN A 245 23.83 6.48 -34.02
C GLN A 245 25.09 7.10 -34.60
N ILE A 246 25.45 8.33 -34.23
CA ILE A 246 26.67 8.98 -34.68
C ILE A 246 27.93 8.15 -34.27
N VAL A 247 28.00 7.69 -33.03
CA VAL A 247 29.14 6.88 -32.55
C VAL A 247 29.19 5.53 -33.29
N VAL A 248 28.03 4.84 -33.46
CA VAL A 248 27.93 3.56 -34.19
C VAL A 248 28.42 3.71 -35.62
N TYR A 249 27.87 4.69 -36.38
CA TYR A 249 28.27 4.90 -37.77
C TYR A 249 29.71 5.37 -37.90
N SER A 250 30.19 6.20 -36.97
CA SER A 250 31.61 6.59 -36.94
C SER A 250 32.52 5.38 -36.73
N CYS A 251 32.17 4.46 -35.84
CA CYS A 251 32.88 3.20 -35.66
C CYS A 251 32.83 2.33 -36.91
N ILE A 252 31.68 2.15 -37.54
CA ILE A 252 31.50 1.35 -38.77
C ILE A 252 32.38 1.93 -39.88
N ILE A 253 32.36 3.24 -40.11
CA ILE A 253 33.17 3.91 -41.12
C ILE A 253 34.68 3.73 -40.85
N ALA A 254 35.11 3.97 -39.60
CA ALA A 254 36.49 3.79 -39.19
C ALA A 254 36.97 2.34 -39.40
N LEU A 255 36.17 1.36 -38.96
CA LEU A 255 36.49 -0.05 -39.11
C LEU A 255 36.51 -0.51 -40.56
N SER A 256 35.52 -0.08 -41.36
CA SER A 256 35.48 -0.43 -42.79
C SER A 256 36.71 0.16 -43.53
N TRP A 257 37.07 1.41 -43.24
CA TRP A 257 38.20 2.04 -43.87
C TRP A 257 39.56 1.45 -43.44
N LEU A 258 39.79 1.30 -42.12
CA LEU A 258 41.03 0.73 -41.59
C LEU A 258 41.10 -0.79 -41.91
N GLY A 259 40.00 -1.52 -41.80
CA GLY A 259 39.90 -2.94 -42.11
C GLY A 259 40.17 -3.22 -43.58
N ALA A 260 39.57 -2.44 -44.50
CA ALA A 260 39.84 -2.58 -45.93
C ALA A 260 41.35 -2.39 -46.28
N LYS A 261 42.02 -1.38 -45.66
CA LYS A 261 43.47 -1.22 -45.82
C LYS A 261 44.25 -2.42 -45.30
N MET A 262 43.83 -3.02 -44.18
CA MET A 262 44.46 -4.20 -43.60
C MET A 262 44.23 -5.46 -44.41
N ILE A 263 43.06 -5.61 -45.03
CA ILE A 263 42.78 -6.71 -45.96
C ILE A 263 43.67 -6.62 -47.19
N VAL A 264 43.76 -5.44 -47.81
CA VAL A 264 44.67 -5.22 -48.96
C VAL A 264 46.13 -5.48 -48.60
N ALA A 265 46.52 -5.19 -47.35
CA ALA A 265 47.87 -5.49 -46.83
C ALA A 265 48.06 -6.97 -46.43
N GLY A 266 47.02 -7.83 -46.50
CA GLY A 266 47.09 -9.24 -46.15
C GLY A 266 47.18 -9.51 -44.65
N SER A 267 46.84 -8.55 -43.79
CA SER A 267 46.91 -8.67 -42.32
C SER A 267 45.58 -8.86 -41.64
N LEU A 268 44.48 -8.93 -42.40
CA LEU A 268 43.12 -9.18 -41.95
C LEU A 268 42.35 -9.92 -43.05
N THR A 269 41.42 -10.82 -42.68
CA THR A 269 40.53 -11.47 -43.64
C THR A 269 39.18 -10.75 -43.79
N THR A 270 38.42 -11.06 -44.85
CA THR A 270 37.10 -10.49 -45.08
C THR A 270 36.11 -10.93 -43.99
N GLY A 271 36.16 -12.22 -43.62
CA GLY A 271 35.30 -12.78 -42.55
C GLY A 271 35.61 -12.17 -41.19
N GLU A 272 36.90 -11.94 -40.86
CA GLU A 272 37.31 -11.24 -39.63
C GLU A 272 36.73 -9.82 -39.55
N LEU A 273 36.75 -9.05 -40.66
CA LEU A 273 36.16 -7.71 -40.73
C LEU A 273 34.67 -7.74 -40.48
N MET A 274 33.95 -8.71 -41.09
CA MET A 274 32.49 -8.88 -40.89
C MET A 274 32.15 -9.21 -39.44
N SER A 275 32.96 -10.07 -38.80
CA SER A 275 32.80 -10.38 -37.36
C SER A 275 33.04 -9.14 -36.49
N LEU A 276 34.06 -8.34 -36.77
CA LEU A 276 34.30 -7.10 -36.04
C LEU A 276 33.15 -6.11 -36.18
N LEU A 277 32.53 -5.94 -37.37
CA LEU A 277 31.37 -5.10 -37.56
C LEU A 277 30.18 -5.60 -36.73
N THR A 278 29.99 -6.91 -36.66
CA THR A 278 28.93 -7.52 -35.82
C THR A 278 29.16 -7.29 -34.34
N TYR A 279 30.39 -7.47 -33.85
CA TYR A 279 30.74 -7.17 -32.46
C TYR A 279 30.59 -5.68 -32.12
N CYS A 280 30.85 -4.76 -33.07
CA CYS A 280 30.57 -3.34 -32.90
C CYS A 280 29.12 -3.09 -32.53
N MET A 281 28.20 -3.69 -33.31
CA MET A 281 26.77 -3.57 -33.07
C MET A 281 26.37 -4.16 -31.70
N ASN A 282 26.87 -5.35 -31.36
CA ASN A 282 26.58 -6.00 -30.10
C ASN A 282 27.07 -5.18 -28.88
N ILE A 283 28.27 -4.60 -28.97
CA ILE A 283 28.87 -3.73 -27.94
C ILE A 283 27.97 -2.49 -27.73
N MET A 284 27.59 -1.82 -28.82
CA MET A 284 26.77 -0.61 -28.74
C MET A 284 25.35 -0.89 -28.20
N MET A 285 24.73 -1.98 -28.67
CA MET A 285 23.42 -2.42 -28.16
C MET A 285 23.47 -2.77 -26.66
N SER A 286 24.54 -3.43 -26.22
CA SER A 286 24.73 -3.76 -24.81
C SER A 286 24.87 -2.52 -23.93
N LEU A 287 25.56 -1.49 -24.42
CA LEU A 287 25.72 -0.23 -23.70
C LEU A 287 24.39 0.54 -23.58
N MET A 288 23.59 0.55 -24.65
CA MET A 288 22.24 1.12 -24.63
C MET A 288 21.32 0.39 -23.64
N MET A 289 21.34 -0.94 -23.66
CA MET A 289 20.57 -1.76 -22.72
C MET A 289 20.96 -1.46 -21.28
N LEU A 290 22.27 -1.32 -21.00
CA LEU A 290 22.77 -1.00 -19.66
C LEU A 290 22.25 0.36 -19.19
N SER A 291 22.25 1.39 -20.06
CA SER A 291 21.70 2.71 -19.74
C SER A 291 20.21 2.63 -19.37
N MET A 292 19.41 1.90 -20.15
CA MET A 292 17.98 1.71 -19.87
C MET A 292 17.73 1.02 -18.52
N VAL A 293 18.53 0.00 -18.21
CA VAL A 293 18.44 -0.72 -16.93
C VAL A 293 18.71 0.19 -15.74
N PHE A 294 19.71 1.06 -15.81
CA PHE A 294 19.99 2.01 -14.73
C PHE A 294 18.82 2.96 -14.46
N VAL A 295 18.18 3.48 -15.49
CA VAL A 295 17.00 4.36 -15.35
C VAL A 295 15.86 3.61 -14.66
N MET A 296 15.54 2.40 -15.09
CA MET A 296 14.46 1.60 -14.50
C MET A 296 14.74 1.20 -13.05
N LEU A 297 15.98 0.85 -12.72
CA LEU A 297 16.36 0.56 -11.33
C LEU A 297 16.21 1.79 -10.44
N ALA A 298 16.66 2.95 -10.91
CA ALA A 298 16.51 4.21 -10.18
C ALA A 298 15.04 4.54 -9.87
N MET A 299 14.14 4.35 -10.83
CA MET A 299 12.69 4.54 -10.62
C MET A 299 12.10 3.55 -9.61
N SER A 300 12.68 2.36 -9.48
CA SER A 300 12.17 1.32 -8.57
C SER A 300 12.64 1.51 -7.11
N ILE A 301 13.63 2.36 -6.86
CA ILE A 301 14.16 2.60 -5.49
C ILE A 301 13.07 3.17 -4.59
N ALA A 302 12.30 4.15 -5.06
CA ALA A 302 11.20 4.75 -4.28
C ALA A 302 10.13 3.71 -3.89
N SER A 303 9.75 2.82 -4.82
CA SER A 303 8.83 1.71 -4.51
C SER A 303 9.43 0.73 -3.51
N ALA A 304 10.73 0.44 -3.60
CA ALA A 304 11.45 -0.41 -2.66
C ALA A 304 11.50 0.18 -1.25
N GLU A 305 11.71 1.49 -1.12
CA GLU A 305 11.70 2.21 0.16
C GLU A 305 10.33 2.14 0.83
N ARG A 306 9.25 2.44 0.10
CA ARG A 306 7.87 2.36 0.62
C ARG A 306 7.48 0.95 1.06
N ILE A 307 7.91 -0.08 0.34
CA ILE A 307 7.69 -1.48 0.73
C ILE A 307 8.48 -1.82 2.00
N CYS A 308 9.75 -1.39 2.08
CA CYS A 308 10.58 -1.62 3.26
C CYS A 308 10.06 -0.89 4.49
N GLU A 309 9.46 0.28 4.33
CA GLU A 309 8.81 1.00 5.41
C GLU A 309 7.70 0.14 6.04
N VAL A 310 6.80 -0.43 5.23
CA VAL A 310 5.75 -1.32 5.73
C VAL A 310 6.31 -2.60 6.34
N LEU A 311 7.32 -3.24 5.71
CA LEU A 311 7.91 -4.48 6.22
C LEU A 311 8.68 -4.32 7.54
N ASN A 312 9.21 -3.13 7.80
CA ASN A 312 9.99 -2.85 9.01
C ASN A 312 9.15 -2.17 10.11
N GLU A 313 7.94 -1.71 9.79
CA GLU A 313 7.03 -1.12 10.76
C GLU A 313 6.63 -2.17 11.79
N LYS A 314 6.60 -1.77 13.05
CA LYS A 314 6.18 -2.63 14.15
C LYS A 314 4.98 -2.01 14.85
N SER A 315 4.05 -2.85 15.27
CA SER A 315 2.96 -2.42 16.12
C SER A 315 3.52 -1.82 17.41
N ASP A 316 3.01 -0.67 17.81
CA ASP A 316 3.31 -0.04 19.09
C ASP A 316 2.48 -0.65 20.22
N ILE A 317 1.41 -1.38 19.90
CA ILE A 317 0.58 -2.12 20.84
C ILE A 317 0.87 -3.62 20.66
N THR A 318 1.40 -4.23 21.71
CA THR A 318 1.74 -5.66 21.75
C THR A 318 1.30 -6.27 23.09
N ASN A 319 1.16 -7.58 23.11
CA ASN A 319 0.91 -8.31 24.36
C ASN A 319 2.10 -8.16 25.31
N PRO A 320 1.86 -8.05 26.65
CA PRO A 320 2.93 -8.11 27.65
C PRO A 320 3.53 -9.52 27.71
N GLU A 321 4.68 -9.66 28.39
CA GLU A 321 5.36 -10.97 28.55
C GLU A 321 4.49 -12.01 29.28
N ASN A 322 3.66 -11.58 30.24
CA ASN A 322 2.75 -12.43 31.00
C ASN A 322 1.33 -11.87 30.92
N PRO A 323 0.60 -12.10 29.82
CA PRO A 323 -0.73 -11.52 29.62
C PRO A 323 -1.77 -12.18 30.52
N VAL A 324 -2.75 -11.39 30.91
CA VAL A 324 -3.95 -11.86 31.62
C VAL A 324 -4.97 -12.33 30.58
N TYR A 325 -5.49 -13.55 30.73
CA TYR A 325 -6.44 -14.19 29.82
C TYR A 325 -7.90 -14.20 30.31
N GLU A 326 -8.22 -13.44 31.34
CA GLU A 326 -9.57 -13.36 31.88
C GLU A 326 -9.89 -11.94 32.34
N VAL A 327 -10.96 -11.38 31.83
CA VAL A 327 -11.54 -10.13 32.29
C VAL A 327 -12.58 -10.48 33.39
N ALA A 328 -12.39 -9.97 34.60
CA ALA A 328 -13.22 -10.35 35.75
C ALA A 328 -14.68 -9.90 35.56
N ASP A 329 -14.91 -8.62 35.29
CA ASP A 329 -16.21 -8.00 35.09
C ASP A 329 -16.16 -6.82 34.12
N GLY A 330 -17.28 -6.14 33.90
CA GLY A 330 -17.41 -4.99 33.01
C GLY A 330 -17.11 -3.64 33.66
N SER A 331 -16.47 -3.60 34.84
CA SER A 331 -16.10 -2.32 35.48
C SER A 331 -14.99 -1.62 34.69
N VAL A 332 -15.05 -0.28 34.63
CA VAL A 332 -14.05 0.55 33.92
C VAL A 332 -13.63 1.68 34.83
N THR A 333 -12.31 1.87 34.99
CA THR A 333 -11.76 2.99 35.73
C THR A 333 -10.71 3.72 34.87
N PHE A 334 -10.87 5.03 34.75
CA PHE A 334 -9.84 5.91 34.21
C PHE A 334 -9.14 6.54 35.40
N ASP A 335 -7.85 6.30 35.53
CA ASP A 335 -7.01 6.77 36.64
C ASP A 335 -6.00 7.77 36.10
N HIS A 336 -6.30 9.07 36.27
CA HIS A 336 -5.48 10.20 35.83
C HIS A 336 -5.03 10.09 34.37
N VAL A 337 -5.97 9.78 33.46
CA VAL A 337 -5.68 9.49 32.06
C VAL A 337 -5.45 10.76 31.26
N THR A 338 -4.25 10.88 30.71
CA THR A 338 -3.91 11.85 29.67
C THR A 338 -3.58 11.11 28.37
N PHE A 339 -4.13 11.60 27.24
CA PHE A 339 -3.96 10.96 25.93
C PHE A 339 -3.62 11.95 24.83
N ARG A 340 -2.66 11.55 23.97
CA ARG A 340 -2.23 12.26 22.75
C ARG A 340 -2.09 11.28 21.60
N TYR A 341 -2.69 11.56 20.43
CA TYR A 341 -2.45 10.74 19.22
C TYR A 341 -1.01 10.86 18.73
N ASN A 342 -0.42 12.05 18.83
CA ASN A 342 0.98 12.27 18.52
C ASN A 342 1.73 12.63 19.82
N LYS A 343 2.70 11.81 20.21
CA LYS A 343 3.51 12.00 21.42
C LYS A 343 4.27 13.34 21.47
N THR A 344 4.47 13.98 20.29
CA THR A 344 5.14 15.28 20.17
C THR A 344 4.19 16.47 20.21
N SER A 345 2.88 16.25 20.32
CA SER A 345 1.89 17.32 20.40
C SER A 345 1.89 17.96 21.79
N ASP A 346 1.96 19.29 21.86
CA ASP A 346 1.94 20.03 23.12
C ASP A 346 0.57 19.94 23.82
N LYS A 347 -0.52 19.86 23.05
CA LYS A 347 -1.89 19.83 23.60
C LYS A 347 -2.41 18.38 23.67
N PRO A 348 -2.85 17.90 24.85
CA PRO A 348 -3.50 16.60 24.98
C PRO A 348 -4.89 16.63 24.34
N ILE A 349 -5.35 15.44 23.93
CA ILE A 349 -6.70 15.19 23.40
C ILE A 349 -7.65 14.84 24.56
N LEU A 350 -7.15 14.13 25.57
CA LEU A 350 -7.78 13.93 26.87
C LEU A 350 -6.78 14.37 27.93
N ASP A 351 -7.27 15.12 28.93
CA ASP A 351 -6.43 15.72 29.98
C ASP A 351 -6.97 15.39 31.37
N ASP A 352 -6.17 14.66 32.14
CA ASP A 352 -6.42 14.25 33.52
C ASP A 352 -7.83 13.68 33.78
N VAL A 353 -8.25 12.73 32.94
CA VAL A 353 -9.56 12.08 33.06
C VAL A 353 -9.55 11.09 34.22
N ASN A 354 -10.47 11.30 35.18
CA ASN A 354 -10.62 10.47 36.37
C ASN A 354 -12.09 10.04 36.52
N LEU A 355 -12.40 8.74 36.24
CA LEU A 355 -13.76 8.21 36.22
C LEU A 355 -13.77 6.78 36.78
N SER A 356 -14.86 6.43 37.49
CA SER A 356 -15.10 5.07 37.96
C SER A 356 -16.49 4.62 37.60
N ILE A 357 -16.61 3.54 36.80
CA ILE A 357 -17.82 2.97 36.26
C ILE A 357 -17.95 1.53 36.79
N ARG A 358 -19.12 1.16 37.30
CA ARG A 358 -19.39 -0.17 37.83
C ARG A 358 -19.81 -1.11 36.68
N SER A 359 -19.63 -2.41 36.91
CA SER A 359 -20.12 -3.42 35.98
C SER A 359 -21.64 -3.36 35.86
N GLY A 360 -22.15 -3.46 34.63
CA GLY A 360 -23.58 -3.41 34.30
C GLY A 360 -24.15 -1.99 34.13
N GLU A 361 -23.42 -0.94 34.49
CA GLU A 361 -23.91 0.45 34.31
C GLU A 361 -24.06 0.82 32.82
N THR A 362 -25.09 1.60 32.53
CA THR A 362 -25.25 2.28 31.25
C THR A 362 -24.75 3.70 31.37
N ILE A 363 -23.71 4.04 30.63
CA ILE A 363 -23.04 5.35 30.65
C ILE A 363 -23.35 6.11 29.38
N GLY A 364 -23.98 7.27 29.50
CA GLY A 364 -24.09 8.23 28.41
C GLY A 364 -22.79 9.04 28.27
N VAL A 365 -22.35 9.33 27.06
CA VAL A 365 -21.21 10.22 26.81
C VAL A 365 -21.67 11.32 25.87
N ILE A 366 -21.58 12.56 26.32
CA ILE A 366 -22.08 13.72 25.61
C ILE A 366 -21.01 14.83 25.58
N GLY A 367 -21.09 15.71 24.58
CA GLY A 367 -20.15 16.81 24.39
C GLY A 367 -20.18 17.31 22.96
N GLY A 368 -19.65 18.49 22.69
CA GLY A 368 -19.58 19.11 21.36
C GLY A 368 -18.77 18.29 20.36
N THR A 369 -18.85 18.65 19.08
CA THR A 369 -18.00 18.05 18.03
C THR A 369 -16.52 18.36 18.36
N GLY A 370 -15.67 17.33 18.33
CA GLY A 370 -14.25 17.48 18.71
C GLY A 370 -13.94 17.40 20.21
N SER A 371 -14.94 17.16 21.09
CA SER A 371 -14.72 17.04 22.55
C SER A 371 -14.03 15.73 22.99
N SER A 372 -13.57 14.90 22.06
CA SER A 372 -12.78 13.67 22.28
C SER A 372 -13.55 12.46 22.81
N LYS A 373 -14.88 12.41 22.59
CA LYS A 373 -15.74 11.28 23.04
C LYS A 373 -15.27 9.92 22.53
N SER A 374 -15.05 9.80 21.22
CA SER A 374 -14.55 8.56 20.60
C SER A 374 -13.15 8.19 21.10
N SER A 375 -12.30 9.20 21.37
CA SER A 375 -10.96 8.96 21.91
C SER A 375 -11.03 8.33 23.29
N LEU A 376 -11.96 8.78 24.16
CA LEU A 376 -12.15 8.22 25.49
C LEU A 376 -12.49 6.72 25.44
N VAL A 377 -13.49 6.34 24.64
CA VAL A 377 -13.95 4.93 24.62
C VAL A 377 -12.99 4.00 23.88
N ASN A 378 -12.21 4.52 22.92
CA ASN A 378 -11.18 3.75 22.20
C ASN A 378 -10.04 3.26 23.12
N LEU A 379 -9.82 3.92 24.25
CA LEU A 379 -8.84 3.49 25.24
C LEU A 379 -9.30 2.25 26.02
N ILE A 380 -10.61 2.03 26.19
CA ILE A 380 -11.18 0.89 26.93
C ILE A 380 -10.83 -0.43 26.22
N SER A 381 -10.98 -0.49 24.89
CA SER A 381 -10.63 -1.66 24.07
C SER A 381 -9.16 -1.70 23.66
N ARG A 382 -8.34 -0.80 24.21
CA ARG A 382 -6.92 -0.66 23.89
C ARG A 382 -6.66 -0.58 22.38
N LEU A 383 -7.43 0.28 21.68
CA LEU A 383 -7.12 0.63 20.28
C LEU A 383 -5.94 1.61 20.23
N TYR A 384 -5.75 2.37 21.30
CA TYR A 384 -4.60 3.22 21.58
C TYR A 384 -4.19 3.04 23.05
N ASP A 385 -2.92 3.23 23.36
CA ASP A 385 -2.42 3.28 24.73
C ASP A 385 -2.42 4.72 25.26
N VAL A 386 -2.67 4.90 26.54
CA VAL A 386 -2.63 6.20 27.22
C VAL A 386 -1.22 6.78 27.22
N SER A 387 -1.12 8.13 27.21
CA SER A 387 0.18 8.82 27.35
C SER A 387 0.63 8.86 28.80
N GLU A 388 -0.30 9.09 29.73
CA GLU A 388 -0.09 9.15 31.18
C GLU A 388 -1.31 8.52 31.87
N GLY A 389 -1.14 7.98 33.07
CA GLY A 389 -2.20 7.31 33.82
C GLY A 389 -2.46 5.87 33.38
N ALA A 390 -3.64 5.37 33.72
CA ALA A 390 -4.05 4.01 33.40
C ALA A 390 -5.56 3.90 33.14
N VAL A 391 -5.95 3.01 32.22
CA VAL A 391 -7.34 2.55 32.06
C VAL A 391 -7.41 1.13 32.61
N LEU A 392 -8.31 0.91 33.55
CA LEU A 392 -8.52 -0.41 34.14
C LEU A 392 -9.87 -0.96 33.69
N VAL A 393 -9.89 -2.23 33.31
CA VAL A 393 -11.10 -3.03 32.99
C VAL A 393 -11.10 -4.24 33.90
N GLY A 394 -12.22 -4.50 34.60
CA GLY A 394 -12.28 -5.57 35.59
C GLY A 394 -11.21 -5.44 36.67
N GLY A 395 -10.86 -4.21 37.04
CA GLY A 395 -9.85 -3.87 38.08
C GLY A 395 -8.39 -4.05 37.67
N LYS A 396 -8.08 -4.39 36.41
CA LYS A 396 -6.71 -4.53 35.90
C LYS A 396 -6.46 -3.58 34.72
N ASP A 397 -5.23 -3.09 34.63
CA ASP A 397 -4.80 -2.23 33.52
C ASP A 397 -4.97 -2.94 32.18
N VAL A 398 -5.57 -2.26 31.19
CA VAL A 398 -5.79 -2.79 29.82
C VAL A 398 -4.49 -3.26 29.16
N ARG A 399 -3.34 -2.68 29.55
CA ARG A 399 -2.01 -3.06 29.04
C ARG A 399 -1.52 -4.41 29.56
N SER A 400 -2.14 -4.95 30.63
CA SER A 400 -1.78 -6.24 31.20
C SER A 400 -2.50 -7.42 30.57
N TYR A 401 -3.55 -7.18 29.80
CA TYR A 401 -4.33 -8.23 29.16
C TYR A 401 -3.70 -8.73 27.85
N ASP A 402 -4.02 -9.98 27.50
CA ASP A 402 -3.96 -10.42 26.12
C ASP A 402 -4.95 -9.61 25.27
N LEU A 403 -4.48 -9.09 24.11
CA LEU A 403 -5.26 -8.18 23.28
C LEU A 403 -6.55 -8.82 22.73
N ASP A 404 -6.45 -10.09 22.32
CA ASP A 404 -7.62 -10.80 21.79
C ASP A 404 -8.65 -11.01 22.89
N THR A 405 -8.22 -11.46 24.07
CA THR A 405 -9.07 -11.63 25.25
C THR A 405 -9.77 -10.33 25.65
N LEU A 406 -9.04 -9.21 25.73
CA LEU A 406 -9.63 -7.92 26.08
C LEU A 406 -10.66 -7.49 25.04
N ARG A 407 -10.31 -7.59 23.75
CA ARG A 407 -11.17 -7.18 22.63
C ARG A 407 -12.35 -8.12 22.40
N ASP A 408 -12.29 -9.35 22.87
CA ASP A 408 -13.44 -10.26 22.84
C ASP A 408 -14.47 -9.86 23.90
N GLU A 409 -14.03 -9.38 25.06
CA GLU A 409 -14.92 -8.93 26.14
C GLU A 409 -15.36 -7.46 26.01
N VAL A 410 -14.68 -6.66 25.15
CA VAL A 410 -15.04 -5.26 24.87
C VAL A 410 -15.44 -5.12 23.40
N SER A 411 -16.74 -5.09 23.13
CA SER A 411 -17.27 -4.89 21.77
C SER A 411 -17.48 -3.42 21.46
N VAL A 412 -17.07 -3.00 20.27
CA VAL A 412 -17.18 -1.61 19.81
C VAL A 412 -17.96 -1.55 18.51
N VAL A 413 -19.02 -0.74 18.47
CA VAL A 413 -19.68 -0.31 17.24
C VAL A 413 -19.15 1.07 16.90
N LEU A 414 -18.31 1.15 15.89
CA LEU A 414 -17.64 2.38 15.48
C LEU A 414 -18.60 3.36 14.80
N GLN A 415 -18.31 4.65 14.84
CA GLN A 415 -19.07 5.70 14.17
C GLN A 415 -19.21 5.43 12.67
N ASN A 416 -18.13 5.03 12.01
CA ASN A 416 -18.14 4.60 10.61
C ASN A 416 -18.43 3.11 10.50
N ASN A 417 -19.71 2.79 10.33
CA ASN A 417 -20.17 1.40 10.21
C ASN A 417 -19.79 0.79 8.87
N VAL A 418 -19.05 -0.31 8.90
CA VAL A 418 -18.60 -1.03 7.69
C VAL A 418 -19.14 -2.45 7.69
N LEU A 419 -19.77 -2.84 6.57
CA LEU A 419 -20.15 -4.22 6.28
C LEU A 419 -19.24 -4.77 5.18
N PHE A 420 -18.92 -6.06 5.29
CA PHE A 420 -18.12 -6.75 4.27
C PHE A 420 -19.03 -7.34 3.20
N SER A 421 -18.47 -7.56 2.01
CA SER A 421 -19.17 -8.31 0.96
C SER A 421 -19.43 -9.75 1.42
N GLY A 422 -20.67 -10.20 1.28
CA GLY A 422 -21.13 -11.51 1.75
C GLY A 422 -22.58 -11.46 2.23
N THR A 423 -23.11 -12.56 2.70
CA THR A 423 -24.48 -12.61 3.24
C THR A 423 -24.62 -11.86 4.56
N ILE A 424 -25.84 -11.57 4.99
CA ILE A 424 -26.11 -11.00 6.31
C ILE A 424 -25.58 -11.95 7.40
N TYR A 425 -25.82 -13.26 7.29
CA TYR A 425 -25.25 -14.23 8.24
C TYR A 425 -23.74 -14.19 8.32
N GLU A 426 -23.04 -14.12 7.18
CA GLU A 426 -21.57 -14.00 7.15
C GLU A 426 -21.10 -12.71 7.83
N ASN A 427 -21.79 -11.60 7.63
CA ASN A 427 -21.49 -10.34 8.30
C ASN A 427 -21.73 -10.40 9.82
N LEU A 428 -22.79 -11.07 10.27
CA LEU A 428 -23.08 -11.25 11.70
C LEU A 428 -22.03 -12.14 12.39
N ARG A 429 -21.60 -13.21 11.71
CA ARG A 429 -20.59 -14.15 12.23
C ARG A 429 -19.18 -13.57 12.36
N TRP A 430 -18.96 -12.34 11.96
CA TRP A 430 -17.76 -11.58 12.40
C TRP A 430 -17.76 -11.32 13.92
N GLY A 431 -18.92 -11.29 14.56
CA GLY A 431 -19.02 -11.20 16.02
C GLY A 431 -18.65 -12.52 16.70
N ASP A 432 -19.25 -13.62 16.23
CA ASP A 432 -18.89 -14.99 16.64
C ASP A 432 -19.01 -15.93 15.43
N LYS A 433 -17.88 -16.49 15.00
CA LYS A 433 -17.79 -17.38 13.84
C LYS A 433 -18.61 -18.68 14.00
N ASN A 434 -18.88 -19.08 15.23
CA ASN A 434 -19.61 -20.30 15.56
C ASN A 434 -21.10 -20.05 15.86
N ALA A 435 -21.54 -18.78 15.81
CA ALA A 435 -22.93 -18.43 16.09
C ALA A 435 -23.90 -19.19 15.19
N THR A 436 -24.91 -19.79 15.81
CA THR A 436 -26.02 -20.46 15.12
C THR A 436 -26.91 -19.43 14.42
N ASP A 437 -27.72 -19.90 13.48
CA ASP A 437 -28.72 -19.05 12.82
C ASP A 437 -29.72 -18.44 13.83
N GLU A 438 -30.08 -19.18 14.86
CA GLU A 438 -30.93 -18.73 15.95
C GLU A 438 -30.31 -17.59 16.76
N GLU A 439 -29.04 -17.70 17.12
CA GLU A 439 -28.30 -16.64 17.82
C GLU A 439 -28.18 -15.40 16.96
N CYS A 440 -27.86 -15.56 15.65
CA CYS A 440 -27.86 -14.45 14.71
C CYS A 440 -29.22 -13.74 14.64
N ARG A 441 -30.32 -14.50 14.56
CA ARG A 441 -31.67 -13.94 14.55
C ARG A 441 -32.02 -13.25 15.87
N HIS A 442 -31.59 -13.83 17.01
CA HIS A 442 -31.81 -13.23 18.32
C HIS A 442 -31.10 -11.89 18.43
N ALA A 443 -29.78 -11.81 18.07
CA ALA A 443 -29.04 -10.57 18.04
C ALA A 443 -29.67 -9.51 17.11
N CYS A 444 -30.22 -9.93 15.97
CA CYS A 444 -30.92 -9.04 15.06
C CYS A 444 -32.22 -8.51 15.65
N ARG A 445 -32.98 -9.32 16.42
CA ARG A 445 -34.17 -8.85 17.14
C ARG A 445 -33.80 -7.77 18.16
N LEU A 446 -32.75 -7.98 18.95
CA LEU A 446 -32.27 -6.99 19.94
C LEU A 446 -31.85 -5.66 19.27
N ALA A 447 -31.30 -5.73 18.07
CA ALA A 447 -30.92 -4.57 17.27
C ALA A 447 -32.05 -4.06 16.37
N CYS A 448 -33.28 -4.60 16.47
CA CYS A 448 -34.42 -4.33 15.58
C CYS A 448 -34.07 -4.46 14.08
N ALA A 449 -33.13 -5.33 13.74
CA ALA A 449 -32.69 -5.53 12.35
C ALA A 449 -33.60 -6.55 11.61
N ASP A 450 -34.25 -7.47 12.31
CA ASP A 450 -35.18 -8.43 11.78
C ASP A 450 -36.35 -7.77 11.02
N GLU A 451 -36.86 -6.63 11.50
CA GLU A 451 -37.95 -5.88 10.86
C GLU A 451 -37.71 -5.56 9.37
N PHE A 452 -36.48 -5.31 8.96
CA PHE A 452 -36.16 -5.06 7.55
C PHE A 452 -35.60 -6.29 6.84
N ILE A 453 -34.88 -7.18 7.56
CA ILE A 453 -34.31 -8.39 6.97
C ILE A 453 -35.43 -9.30 6.44
N ASP A 454 -36.53 -9.43 7.18
CA ASP A 454 -37.68 -10.25 6.79
C ASP A 454 -38.41 -9.71 5.54
N ARG A 455 -38.15 -8.46 5.15
CA ARG A 455 -38.66 -7.86 3.90
C ARG A 455 -37.76 -8.13 2.70
N PHE A 456 -36.55 -8.60 2.91
CA PHE A 456 -35.68 -8.95 1.79
C PHE A 456 -36.06 -10.28 1.17
N PRO A 457 -36.01 -10.44 -0.16
CA PRO A 457 -36.40 -11.69 -0.83
C PRO A 457 -35.69 -12.93 -0.29
N ASP A 458 -34.39 -12.78 0.03
CA ASP A 458 -33.50 -13.85 0.50
C ASP A 458 -33.32 -13.84 2.04
N GLY A 459 -34.06 -12.96 2.77
CA GLY A 459 -33.94 -12.81 4.22
C GLY A 459 -32.49 -12.64 4.68
N TYR A 460 -32.04 -13.46 5.62
CA TYR A 460 -30.66 -13.44 6.16
C TYR A 460 -29.57 -13.89 5.16
N ASN A 461 -29.95 -14.53 4.04
CA ASN A 461 -29.04 -14.90 2.96
C ASN A 461 -28.87 -13.76 1.94
N THR A 462 -29.53 -12.63 2.13
CA THR A 462 -29.35 -11.45 1.29
C THR A 462 -27.88 -11.04 1.25
N TYR A 463 -27.35 -10.88 0.03
CA TYR A 463 -25.96 -10.50 -0.19
C TYR A 463 -25.77 -9.00 0.05
N ILE A 464 -24.81 -8.66 0.89
CA ILE A 464 -24.37 -7.30 1.17
C ILE A 464 -23.18 -6.99 0.27
N GLU A 465 -23.25 -5.87 -0.45
CA GLU A 465 -22.13 -5.39 -1.26
C GLU A 465 -21.01 -4.77 -0.40
N GLN A 466 -19.83 -4.64 -0.96
CA GLN A 466 -18.66 -4.07 -0.28
C GLN A 466 -18.99 -2.69 0.34
N GLY A 467 -18.74 -2.57 1.65
CA GLY A 467 -19.07 -1.36 2.40
C GLY A 467 -20.56 -1.18 2.71
N GLY A 468 -21.42 -2.16 2.35
CA GLY A 468 -22.85 -2.09 2.58
C GLY A 468 -23.55 -1.02 1.74
N THR A 469 -23.16 -0.87 0.46
CA THR A 469 -23.71 0.16 -0.44
C THR A 469 -25.15 -0.07 -0.83
N ASN A 470 -25.64 -1.31 -0.72
CA ASN A 470 -26.99 -1.73 -1.04
C ASN A 470 -27.95 -1.73 0.16
N VAL A 471 -27.52 -1.23 1.32
CA VAL A 471 -28.37 -1.06 2.52
C VAL A 471 -28.32 0.38 3.01
N SER A 472 -29.42 0.84 3.66
CA SER A 472 -29.47 2.19 4.22
C SER A 472 -28.55 2.36 5.43
N GLY A 473 -28.22 3.62 5.78
CA GLY A 473 -27.37 3.92 6.94
C GLY A 473 -27.88 3.30 8.24
N GLY A 474 -29.18 3.45 8.53
CA GLY A 474 -29.81 2.85 9.71
C GLY A 474 -29.88 1.32 9.70
N GLN A 475 -30.03 0.68 8.53
CA GLN A 475 -29.94 -0.77 8.38
C GLN A 475 -28.51 -1.26 8.67
N LYS A 476 -27.50 -0.54 8.13
CA LYS A 476 -26.09 -0.83 8.36
C LYS A 476 -25.72 -0.72 9.85
N GLN A 477 -26.18 0.33 10.53
CA GLN A 477 -25.96 0.52 11.96
C GLN A 477 -26.55 -0.64 12.78
N ARG A 478 -27.81 -1.01 12.53
CA ARG A 478 -28.48 -2.12 13.23
C ARG A 478 -27.78 -3.47 13.00
N LEU A 479 -27.29 -3.75 11.81
CA LEU A 479 -26.47 -4.95 11.54
C LEU A 479 -25.14 -4.93 12.30
N CYS A 480 -24.48 -3.78 12.41
CA CYS A 480 -23.24 -3.65 13.18
C CYS A 480 -23.49 -3.79 14.70
N ILE A 481 -24.62 -3.30 15.21
CA ILE A 481 -25.05 -3.52 16.59
C ILE A 481 -25.29 -5.02 16.83
N ALA A 482 -26.07 -5.70 15.97
CA ALA A 482 -26.30 -7.14 16.06
C ALA A 482 -25.00 -7.96 16.04
N ARG A 483 -24.04 -7.57 15.18
CA ARG A 483 -22.70 -8.16 15.15
C ARG A 483 -21.97 -8.03 16.48
N ALA A 484 -22.03 -6.84 17.11
CA ALA A 484 -21.37 -6.59 18.39
C ALA A 484 -22.01 -7.39 19.54
N LEU A 485 -23.32 -7.56 19.52
CA LEU A 485 -24.08 -8.33 20.52
C LEU A 485 -23.75 -9.83 20.47
N LEU A 486 -23.48 -10.39 19.29
CA LEU A 486 -23.10 -11.80 19.13
C LEU A 486 -21.83 -12.19 19.88
N LYS A 487 -20.95 -11.24 20.15
CA LYS A 487 -19.78 -11.47 21.01
C LYS A 487 -20.14 -11.75 22.47
N LYS A 488 -21.35 -11.40 22.92
CA LYS A 488 -21.81 -11.47 24.32
C LYS A 488 -20.82 -10.77 25.27
N PRO A 489 -20.43 -9.51 24.98
CA PRO A 489 -19.34 -8.83 25.65
C PRO A 489 -19.71 -8.40 27.07
N LYS A 490 -18.70 -8.23 27.95
CA LYS A 490 -18.85 -7.58 29.25
C LYS A 490 -19.00 -6.07 29.15
N ILE A 491 -18.44 -5.48 28.09
CA ILE A 491 -18.55 -4.04 27.79
C ILE A 491 -18.95 -3.84 26.35
N LEU A 492 -20.03 -3.08 26.12
CA LEU A 492 -20.53 -2.69 24.80
C LEU A 492 -20.37 -1.19 24.60
N ILE A 493 -19.63 -0.79 23.59
CA ILE A 493 -19.42 0.61 23.21
C ILE A 493 -20.18 0.91 21.93
N LEU A 494 -21.02 1.93 21.97
CA LEU A 494 -21.81 2.43 20.84
C LEU A 494 -21.37 3.86 20.53
N ASP A 495 -20.46 4.01 19.55
CA ASP A 495 -19.93 5.33 19.15
C ASP A 495 -20.81 5.92 18.05
N ASP A 496 -21.71 6.82 18.42
CA ASP A 496 -22.71 7.50 17.55
C ASP A 496 -23.47 6.51 16.62
N SER A 497 -23.65 5.27 17.10
CA SER A 497 -24.10 4.15 16.28
C SER A 497 -25.62 4.12 16.09
N THR A 498 -26.36 5.06 16.66
CA THR A 498 -27.82 5.17 16.49
C THR A 498 -28.24 6.48 15.82
N SER A 499 -27.29 7.31 15.37
CA SER A 499 -27.56 8.62 14.77
C SER A 499 -28.39 8.56 13.47
N ALA A 500 -28.25 7.47 12.68
CA ALA A 500 -29.05 7.23 11.48
C ALA A 500 -30.28 6.35 11.72
N VAL A 501 -30.53 5.95 12.97
CA VAL A 501 -31.73 5.20 13.39
C VAL A 501 -32.79 6.19 13.88
N ASP A 502 -34.06 5.95 13.55
CA ASP A 502 -35.14 6.79 14.05
C ASP A 502 -35.33 6.64 15.57
N THR A 503 -35.83 7.70 16.20
CA THR A 503 -35.94 7.79 17.67
C THR A 503 -36.77 6.65 18.30
N ALA A 504 -37.81 6.16 17.60
CA ALA A 504 -38.63 5.09 18.11
C ALA A 504 -37.88 3.75 18.10
N THR A 505 -37.14 3.45 17.06
CA THR A 505 -36.30 2.26 16.95
C THR A 505 -35.13 2.31 17.94
N ASP A 506 -34.47 3.47 18.10
CA ASP A 506 -33.41 3.65 19.10
C ASP A 506 -33.93 3.40 20.54
N ALA A 507 -35.11 3.87 20.88
CA ALA A 507 -35.76 3.58 22.17
C ALA A 507 -36.02 2.09 22.37
N LYS A 508 -36.46 1.35 21.32
CA LYS A 508 -36.66 -0.10 21.37
C LYS A 508 -35.34 -0.84 21.62
N ILE A 509 -34.28 -0.47 20.90
CA ILE A 509 -32.94 -1.06 21.05
C ILE A 509 -32.44 -0.89 22.49
N ARG A 510 -32.56 0.31 23.05
CA ARG A 510 -32.14 0.59 24.44
C ARG A 510 -32.97 -0.19 25.47
N LYS A 511 -34.30 -0.33 25.24
CA LYS A 511 -35.14 -1.15 26.09
C LYS A 511 -34.70 -2.62 26.03
N ALA A 512 -34.46 -3.16 24.84
CA ALA A 512 -33.96 -4.52 24.68
C ALA A 512 -32.59 -4.72 25.40
N PHE A 513 -31.72 -3.74 25.38
CA PHE A 513 -30.44 -3.82 26.12
C PHE A 513 -30.63 -3.84 27.63
N ALA A 514 -31.58 -3.09 28.18
CA ALA A 514 -31.87 -3.08 29.60
C ALA A 514 -32.48 -4.42 30.09
N GLU A 515 -33.30 -5.06 29.25
CA GLU A 515 -34.00 -6.29 29.59
C GLU A 515 -33.14 -7.55 29.34
N GLU A 516 -32.39 -7.61 28.23
CA GLU A 516 -31.75 -8.85 27.76
C GLU A 516 -30.25 -8.93 28.09
N ILE A 517 -29.58 -7.78 28.28
CA ILE A 517 -28.13 -7.70 28.62
C ILE A 517 -27.87 -6.77 29.83
N PRO A 518 -28.57 -6.94 30.98
CA PRO A 518 -28.45 -6.05 32.14
C PRO A 518 -27.02 -6.02 32.71
N ASP A 519 -26.31 -7.14 32.70
CA ASP A 519 -24.99 -7.29 33.30
C ASP A 519 -23.86 -6.71 32.42
N THR A 520 -24.14 -6.38 31.15
CA THR A 520 -23.18 -5.76 30.24
C THR A 520 -23.07 -4.25 30.54
N THR A 521 -21.86 -3.75 30.75
CA THR A 521 -21.61 -2.31 30.86
C THR A 521 -21.73 -1.65 29.47
N LYS A 522 -22.50 -0.58 29.34
CA LYS A 522 -22.80 0.05 28.06
C LYS A 522 -22.28 1.47 28.06
N PHE A 523 -21.49 1.84 27.04
CA PHE A 523 -21.11 3.22 26.74
C PHE A 523 -21.86 3.67 25.50
N ILE A 524 -22.70 4.68 25.62
CA ILE A 524 -23.51 5.23 24.55
C ILE A 524 -23.04 6.66 24.28
N ILE A 525 -22.28 6.83 23.21
CA ILE A 525 -21.93 8.16 22.72
C ILE A 525 -23.08 8.65 21.85
N ALA A 526 -23.63 9.80 22.19
CA ALA A 526 -24.70 10.42 21.43
C ALA A 526 -24.55 11.93 21.36
N GLN A 527 -25.10 12.52 20.30
CA GLN A 527 -25.24 13.96 20.15
C GLN A 527 -26.55 14.46 20.75
N ARG A 528 -27.56 13.58 20.86
CA ARG A 528 -28.88 13.91 21.40
C ARG A 528 -28.98 13.48 22.86
N ILE A 529 -29.41 14.39 23.73
CA ILE A 529 -29.64 14.08 25.14
C ILE A 529 -30.74 13.03 25.31
N SER A 530 -31.78 13.03 24.47
CA SER A 530 -32.83 12.00 24.48
C SER A 530 -32.29 10.56 24.33
N SER A 531 -31.11 10.40 23.76
CA SER A 531 -30.46 9.08 23.62
C SER A 531 -29.74 8.62 24.88
N VAL A 532 -29.42 9.50 25.82
CA VAL A 532 -28.65 9.19 27.03
C VAL A 532 -29.34 9.60 28.35
N GLN A 533 -30.46 10.31 28.30
CA GLN A 533 -31.14 10.82 29.50
C GLN A 533 -31.57 9.71 30.49
N ASN A 534 -31.79 8.48 30.01
CA ASN A 534 -32.16 7.32 30.82
C ASN A 534 -30.94 6.45 31.19
N ALA A 535 -29.71 6.92 30.92
CA ALA A 535 -28.50 6.26 31.37
C ALA A 535 -28.34 6.38 32.90
N ASP A 536 -27.70 5.41 33.54
CA ASP A 536 -27.46 5.44 34.98
C ASP A 536 -26.62 6.67 35.38
N ARG A 537 -25.60 6.97 34.56
CA ARG A 537 -24.81 8.20 34.67
C ARG A 537 -24.37 8.71 33.30
N ILE A 538 -24.09 9.99 33.21
CA ILE A 538 -23.71 10.68 31.98
C ILE A 538 -22.38 11.39 32.22
N ILE A 539 -21.45 11.21 31.27
CA ILE A 539 -20.17 11.94 31.18
C ILE A 539 -20.37 13.11 30.24
N VAL A 540 -20.12 14.31 30.73
CA VAL A 540 -20.09 15.53 29.92
C VAL A 540 -18.65 15.87 29.63
N LEU A 541 -18.23 15.72 28.34
CA LEU A 541 -16.89 16.06 27.88
C LEU A 541 -16.86 17.42 27.21
N ASP A 542 -15.92 18.26 27.62
CA ASP A 542 -15.63 19.52 26.99
C ASP A 542 -14.12 19.69 26.80
N ASN A 543 -13.68 19.94 25.57
CA ASN A 543 -12.26 20.16 25.22
C ASN A 543 -11.29 19.11 25.80
N GLY A 544 -11.72 17.84 25.87
CA GLY A 544 -10.89 16.73 26.38
C GLY A 544 -10.88 16.56 27.90
N VAL A 545 -11.64 17.37 28.63
CA VAL A 545 -11.75 17.31 30.10
C VAL A 545 -13.17 16.84 30.47
N VAL A 546 -13.30 16.09 31.56
CA VAL A 546 -14.60 15.71 32.14
C VAL A 546 -15.16 16.92 32.89
N ASN A 547 -16.12 17.61 32.28
CA ASN A 547 -16.79 18.77 32.85
C ASN A 547 -17.89 18.38 33.86
N GLY A 548 -18.51 17.20 33.69
CA GLY A 548 -19.53 16.69 34.61
C GLY A 548 -19.67 15.17 34.50
N PHE A 549 -20.04 14.55 35.62
CA PHE A 549 -20.31 13.12 35.70
C PHE A 549 -21.37 12.84 36.78
N GLY A 550 -22.55 12.42 36.38
CA GLY A 550 -23.69 12.20 37.29
C GLY A 550 -24.94 11.73 36.55
N THR A 551 -26.05 11.65 37.25
CA THR A 551 -27.36 11.36 36.67
C THR A 551 -27.89 12.52 35.85
N HIS A 552 -28.92 12.28 35.03
CA HIS A 552 -29.58 13.33 34.25
C HIS A 552 -30.05 14.50 35.14
N GLU A 553 -30.68 14.20 36.27
CA GLU A 553 -31.22 15.21 37.21
C GLU A 553 -30.10 16.01 37.90
N GLU A 554 -29.02 15.33 38.33
CA GLU A 554 -27.85 15.97 38.94
C GLU A 554 -27.18 16.92 37.97
N LEU A 555 -27.00 16.52 36.71
CA LEU A 555 -26.36 17.35 35.69
C LEU A 555 -27.22 18.55 35.27
N LEU A 556 -28.56 18.39 35.18
CA LEU A 556 -29.45 19.51 34.95
C LEU A 556 -29.36 20.55 36.06
N ALA A 557 -29.15 20.13 37.32
CA ALA A 557 -29.07 21.03 38.45
C ALA A 557 -27.69 21.68 38.58
N SER A 558 -26.60 21.00 38.20
CA SER A 558 -25.22 21.40 38.55
C SER A 558 -24.32 21.76 37.36
N ASN A 559 -24.69 21.38 36.12
CA ASN A 559 -23.85 21.56 34.95
C ASN A 559 -24.50 22.48 33.92
N ASP A 560 -23.91 23.63 33.73
CA ASP A 560 -24.47 24.64 32.82
C ASP A 560 -24.43 24.22 31.36
N ILE A 561 -23.33 23.55 30.91
CA ILE A 561 -23.19 23.03 29.53
C ILE A 561 -24.29 21.99 29.23
N TYR A 562 -24.51 21.08 30.15
CA TYR A 562 -25.53 20.03 29.99
C TYR A 562 -26.95 20.63 29.95
N ARG A 563 -27.24 21.60 30.83
CA ARG A 563 -28.52 22.28 30.90
C ARG A 563 -28.81 23.09 29.62
N ASP A 564 -27.87 23.88 29.18
CA ASP A 564 -27.97 24.68 27.96
C ASP A 564 -28.31 23.84 26.74
N VAL A 565 -27.63 22.69 26.60
CA VAL A 565 -27.89 21.73 25.48
C VAL A 565 -29.25 21.08 25.62
N TYR A 566 -29.65 20.67 26.84
CA TYR A 566 -30.97 20.11 27.10
C TYR A 566 -32.10 21.07 26.74
N GLU A 567 -31.99 22.31 27.18
CA GLU A 567 -32.97 23.37 26.87
C GLU A 567 -33.04 23.69 25.38
N SER A 568 -31.88 23.75 24.72
CA SER A 568 -31.77 23.96 23.29
C SER A 568 -32.46 22.83 22.48
N GLN A 569 -32.21 21.57 22.84
CA GLN A 569 -32.83 20.42 22.15
C GLN A 569 -34.31 20.25 22.49
N THR A 570 -34.78 20.64 23.67
CA THR A 570 -36.18 20.54 24.12
C THR A 570 -37.02 21.65 23.56
N SER A 571 -36.49 22.85 23.42
CA SER A 571 -37.17 24.04 22.85
C SER A 571 -37.24 24.04 21.32
N GLY A 572 -36.71 23.02 20.64
CA GLY A 572 -36.78 22.86 19.20
C GLY A 572 -35.77 23.69 18.39
N SER A 573 -34.80 24.31 19.05
CA SER A 573 -33.74 25.10 18.41
C SER A 573 -32.38 24.71 18.98
N GLY A 574 -31.67 23.78 18.38
CA GLY A 574 -30.22 23.67 18.57
C GLY A 574 -29.65 22.30 18.96
N ASP A 575 -28.47 22.10 18.46
CA ASP A 575 -27.55 20.98 18.77
C ASP A 575 -26.38 21.53 19.61
N PHE A 576 -25.52 20.65 20.18
CA PHE A 576 -24.33 21.00 20.95
C PHE A 576 -23.38 21.99 20.23
N ASP A 577 -23.42 21.99 18.91
CA ASP A 577 -22.49 22.77 18.07
C ASP A 577 -22.94 24.25 17.83
N GLU A 578 -24.16 24.64 18.17
CA GLU A 578 -24.64 26.04 17.91
C GLU A 578 -24.14 27.09 18.91
N LYS A 579 -23.67 26.72 20.08
CA LYS A 579 -23.23 27.70 21.12
C LYS A 579 -21.71 27.76 21.37
N GLY A 580 -20.87 27.00 20.65
CA GLY A 580 -19.41 27.08 20.78
C GLY A 580 -18.70 28.11 19.90
N GLY A 581 -19.43 28.96 19.17
CA GLY A 581 -18.89 29.88 18.15
C GLY A 581 -18.56 31.32 18.60
N ASP A 582 -18.82 31.71 19.84
CA ASP A 582 -18.55 33.05 20.33
C ASP A 582 -17.61 33.05 21.56
N GLN A 583 -16.34 32.72 21.33
CA GLN A 583 -15.19 33.17 22.13
C GLN A 583 -13.90 33.14 21.32
#